data_44a9835212991a7391e89eb46b5436d8
#
_entry.id   44a9835212991a7391e89eb46b5436d8
#
_cell.length_a   1.000
_cell.length_b   1.000
_cell.length_c   1.000
_cell.angle_alpha   90.00
_cell.angle_beta   90.00
_cell.angle_gamma   90.00
#
_symmetry.space_group_name_H-M   'P 1'
#
loop_
_entity.id
_entity.type
_entity.pdbx_description
1 polymer ?
#
loop_
_entity_poly.entity_id
_entity_poly.type
_entity_poly.pdbx_seq_one_letter_code
_entity_poly.pdbx_strand_id
1 'polypeptide(L)'
;PSNAKRLLSQRLEQVISKNGLGSSKGNRFVLAASITELGKETTQTAPIMYIVHLSVNLVIGDAVEGTKFAATSIEVKGLGASESKAYTEALKGIKTTDPILKGFITQGKDRILKYYETNCDFIMKEANTLADQKEYDKAISMLVQVPNICTDCYNKVMDASVEIYKRKIENDCQVNISNAKAAIAAKQWCEAIKVLAGYTPDIPCDSEVGALVKEVQDHRCADALARAEAAWSNRDAAGAAQWLAEVSADSKCYPEAQKLQKAVGDNLDAVAKQEWEFKLKQHQDEVNLEKMSIQAVRDIGVAYAENQPTYVYNTTMLFLLDLSQVLTSK
;
A
#
# COMPACT_ATOMS: atom_id res chain seq x y z
N PRO A 1 -10.98 -33.13 15.83
CA PRO A 1 -10.87 -33.72 14.48
C PRO A 1 -10.89 -32.64 13.41
N SER A 2 -9.98 -32.67 12.43
CA SER A 2 -9.82 -31.61 11.39
C SER A 2 -11.11 -31.35 10.60
N ASN A 3 -11.94 -32.37 10.38
CA ASN A 3 -13.22 -32.26 9.69
C ASN A 3 -14.26 -31.45 10.47
N ALA A 4 -14.32 -31.54 11.78
CA ALA A 4 -15.25 -30.77 12.62
C ALA A 4 -14.94 -29.27 12.55
N LYS A 5 -13.68 -28.91 12.59
CA LYS A 5 -13.19 -27.54 12.46
C LYS A 5 -13.67 -26.91 11.14
N ARG A 6 -13.40 -27.58 10.02
CA ARG A 6 -13.79 -27.14 8.69
C ARG A 6 -15.31 -26.99 8.55
N LEU A 7 -16.07 -27.95 9.08
CA LEU A 7 -17.53 -27.91 9.00
C LEU A 7 -18.11 -26.74 9.81
N LEU A 8 -17.58 -26.48 11.02
CA LEU A 8 -18.00 -25.35 11.83
C LEU A 8 -17.71 -24.03 11.09
N SER A 9 -16.48 -23.83 10.52
CA SER A 9 -16.13 -22.66 9.72
C SER A 9 -17.12 -22.43 8.59
N GLN A 10 -17.40 -23.47 7.79
CA GLN A 10 -18.35 -23.38 6.67
C GLN A 10 -19.77 -23.01 7.13
N ARG A 11 -20.23 -23.55 8.27
CA ARG A 11 -21.55 -23.19 8.81
C ARG A 11 -21.62 -21.74 9.28
N LEU A 12 -20.58 -21.27 9.95
CA LEU A 12 -20.52 -19.89 10.43
C LEU A 12 -20.37 -18.89 9.28
N GLU A 13 -19.60 -19.22 8.23
CA GLU A 13 -19.54 -18.42 7.00
C GLU A 13 -20.94 -18.29 6.34
N GLN A 14 -21.71 -19.39 6.28
CA GLN A 14 -23.08 -19.35 5.78
C GLN A 14 -24.01 -18.49 6.65
N VAL A 15 -23.86 -18.54 7.98
CA VAL A 15 -24.62 -17.69 8.91
C VAL A 15 -24.28 -16.22 8.66
N ILE A 16 -23.01 -15.87 8.56
CA ILE A 16 -22.52 -14.53 8.29
C ILE A 16 -23.06 -14.00 6.97
N SER A 17 -22.87 -14.76 5.89
CA SER A 17 -23.27 -14.38 4.54
C SER A 17 -24.79 -14.15 4.43
N LYS A 18 -25.62 -15.02 5.03
CA LYS A 18 -27.08 -14.87 5.04
C LYS A 18 -27.57 -13.65 5.85
N ASN A 19 -26.78 -13.16 6.78
CA ASN A 19 -27.10 -11.98 7.57
C ASN A 19 -26.48 -10.68 7.03
N GLY A 20 -26.07 -10.70 5.75
CA GLY A 20 -25.57 -9.50 5.04
C GLY A 20 -24.19 -9.05 5.50
N LEU A 21 -23.39 -9.99 6.01
CA LEU A 21 -22.00 -9.78 6.32
C LEU A 21 -21.17 -10.54 5.29
N GLY A 22 -20.48 -9.82 4.44
CA GLY A 22 -19.60 -10.43 3.44
C GLY A 22 -18.25 -10.84 4.05
N SER A 23 -17.45 -11.70 3.36
CA SER A 23 -16.11 -12.09 3.77
C SER A 23 -15.02 -11.44 2.89
N SER A 24 -14.04 -10.67 3.41
CA SER A 24 -12.80 -10.26 2.74
C SER A 24 -11.60 -10.55 3.61
N LYS A 25 -10.45 -10.69 2.97
CA LYS A 25 -9.18 -10.91 3.66
C LYS A 25 -8.72 -9.60 4.34
N GLY A 26 -8.27 -9.68 5.59
CA GLY A 26 -7.66 -8.55 6.29
C GLY A 26 -8.56 -7.76 7.23
N ASN A 27 -9.65 -8.35 7.72
CA ASN A 27 -10.59 -7.64 8.59
C ASN A 27 -10.16 -7.61 10.05
N ARG A 28 -10.39 -6.45 10.66
CA ARG A 28 -10.22 -6.19 12.08
C ARG A 28 -11.22 -6.98 12.93
N PHE A 29 -12.46 -7.13 12.45
CA PHE A 29 -13.51 -7.83 13.18
C PHE A 29 -13.53 -9.32 12.86
N VAL A 30 -13.58 -10.12 13.93
CA VAL A 30 -13.54 -11.58 13.83
C VAL A 30 -14.76 -12.20 14.54
N LEU A 31 -15.30 -13.25 13.94
CA LEU A 31 -16.18 -14.19 14.61
C LEU A 31 -15.34 -15.41 15.03
N ALA A 32 -15.09 -15.54 16.31
CA ALA A 32 -14.42 -16.70 16.89
C ALA A 32 -15.43 -17.71 17.42
N ALA A 33 -15.10 -19.00 17.30
CA ALA A 33 -15.90 -20.08 17.83
C ALA A 33 -15.05 -21.08 18.60
N SER A 34 -15.57 -21.54 19.72
CA SER A 34 -15.01 -22.68 20.47
C SER A 34 -16.09 -23.71 20.75
N ILE A 35 -15.70 -24.98 20.81
CA ILE A 35 -16.60 -26.10 21.08
C ILE A 35 -16.24 -26.69 22.42
N THR A 36 -17.24 -26.85 23.28
CA THR A 36 -17.15 -27.57 24.55
C THR A 36 -18.03 -28.81 24.47
N GLU A 37 -17.50 -29.98 24.75
CA GLU A 37 -18.27 -31.21 24.89
C GLU A 37 -18.95 -31.22 26.27
N LEU A 38 -20.30 -31.22 26.25
CA LEU A 38 -21.11 -31.22 27.48
C LEU A 38 -21.38 -32.64 27.98
N GLY A 39 -21.43 -33.60 27.08
CA GLY A 39 -21.67 -34.99 27.43
C GLY A 39 -21.63 -35.93 26.23
N LYS A 40 -21.44 -37.21 26.55
CA LYS A 40 -21.35 -38.29 25.58
C LYS A 40 -22.02 -39.53 26.13
N GLU A 41 -22.87 -40.08 25.31
CA GLU A 41 -23.68 -41.28 25.66
C GLU A 41 -23.65 -42.27 24.51
N THR A 42 -24.00 -43.49 24.80
CA THR A 42 -24.25 -44.54 23.81
C THR A 42 -25.65 -45.07 23.94
N THR A 43 -26.27 -45.39 22.80
CA THR A 43 -27.63 -46.02 22.81
C THR A 43 -27.52 -47.48 23.20
N GLN A 44 -28.58 -48.03 23.83
CA GLN A 44 -28.70 -49.47 24.13
C GLN A 44 -29.31 -50.26 22.96
N THR A 45 -29.19 -49.72 21.72
CA THR A 45 -29.77 -50.30 20.51
C THR A 45 -28.74 -51.13 19.73
N ALA A 46 -29.20 -52.02 18.87
CA ALA A 46 -28.33 -52.72 17.90
C ALA A 46 -28.62 -52.14 16.49
N PRO A 47 -27.68 -51.47 15.79
CA PRO A 47 -26.30 -51.21 16.23
C PRO A 47 -26.23 -50.13 17.32
N ILE A 48 -25.14 -50.19 18.12
CA ILE A 48 -24.83 -49.15 19.12
C ILE A 48 -24.55 -47.82 18.39
N MET A 49 -25.21 -46.75 18.84
CA MET A 49 -25.01 -45.38 18.32
C MET A 49 -24.42 -44.50 19.41
N TYR A 50 -23.63 -43.52 18.97
CA TYR A 50 -23.03 -42.51 19.84
C TYR A 50 -23.85 -41.24 19.82
N ILE A 51 -24.10 -40.68 20.96
CA ILE A 51 -24.76 -39.39 21.15
C ILE A 51 -23.74 -38.43 21.72
N VAL A 52 -23.60 -37.25 21.11
CA VAL A 52 -22.70 -36.19 21.59
C VAL A 52 -23.51 -34.92 21.78
N HIS A 53 -23.33 -34.28 22.93
CA HIS A 53 -23.88 -32.98 23.27
C HIS A 53 -22.76 -31.96 23.27
N LEU A 54 -22.88 -30.89 22.46
CA LEU A 54 -21.85 -29.87 22.32
C LEU A 54 -22.45 -28.49 22.63
N SER A 55 -21.66 -27.66 23.30
CA SER A 55 -21.87 -26.22 23.36
C SER A 55 -20.91 -25.54 22.38
N VAL A 56 -21.44 -24.77 21.46
CA VAL A 56 -20.67 -23.96 20.54
C VAL A 56 -20.72 -22.51 21.03
N ASN A 57 -19.61 -22.03 21.56
CA ASN A 57 -19.47 -20.67 22.07
C ASN A 57 -18.99 -19.76 20.96
N LEU A 58 -19.66 -18.66 20.72
CA LEU A 58 -19.41 -17.71 19.66
C LEU A 58 -19.08 -16.33 20.23
N VAL A 59 -18.09 -15.68 19.70
CA VAL A 59 -17.67 -14.32 20.08
C VAL A 59 -17.45 -13.48 18.85
N ILE A 60 -18.05 -12.30 18.79
CA ILE A 60 -17.70 -11.23 17.86
C ILE A 60 -16.79 -10.26 18.59
N GLY A 61 -15.61 -9.99 18.04
CA GLY A 61 -14.63 -9.12 18.65
C GLY A 61 -13.73 -8.43 17.62
N ASP A 62 -12.91 -7.53 18.12
CA ASP A 62 -11.83 -6.87 17.39
C ASP A 62 -10.54 -7.67 17.60
N ALA A 63 -9.96 -8.15 16.52
CA ALA A 63 -8.72 -8.94 16.57
C ALA A 63 -7.48 -8.10 16.87
N VAL A 64 -7.54 -6.78 16.66
CA VAL A 64 -6.43 -5.85 16.87
C VAL A 64 -6.41 -5.36 18.32
N GLU A 65 -7.56 -4.88 18.81
CA GLU A 65 -7.69 -4.33 20.17
C GLU A 65 -8.11 -5.36 21.22
N GLY A 66 -8.49 -6.56 20.79
CA GLY A 66 -8.99 -7.60 21.72
C GLY A 66 -10.37 -7.29 22.32
N THR A 67 -11.08 -6.27 21.83
CA THR A 67 -12.37 -5.86 22.34
C THR A 67 -13.47 -6.83 21.93
N LYS A 68 -14.27 -7.29 22.90
CA LYS A 68 -15.41 -8.18 22.69
C LYS A 68 -16.71 -7.39 22.53
N PHE A 69 -17.36 -7.52 21.37
CA PHE A 69 -18.63 -6.85 21.08
C PHE A 69 -19.86 -7.69 21.43
N ALA A 70 -19.85 -8.99 21.13
CA ALA A 70 -20.95 -9.87 21.48
C ALA A 70 -20.43 -11.28 21.78
N ALA A 71 -21.19 -12.01 22.58
CA ALA A 71 -20.97 -13.43 22.82
C ALA A 71 -22.30 -14.16 22.98
N THR A 72 -22.36 -15.40 22.50
CA THR A 72 -23.48 -16.31 22.70
C THR A 72 -22.99 -17.75 22.72
N SER A 73 -23.82 -18.67 23.17
CA SER A 73 -23.59 -20.11 23.05
C SER A 73 -24.84 -20.77 22.50
N ILE A 74 -24.65 -21.77 21.66
CA ILE A 74 -25.71 -22.65 21.17
C ILE A 74 -25.38 -24.09 21.53
N GLU A 75 -26.39 -24.84 21.95
CA GLU A 75 -26.26 -26.25 22.22
C GLU A 75 -26.73 -27.06 21.01
N VAL A 76 -25.95 -28.05 20.62
CA VAL A 76 -26.24 -28.94 19.51
C VAL A 76 -26.03 -30.39 19.93
N LYS A 77 -26.88 -31.28 19.41
CA LYS A 77 -26.82 -32.69 19.68
C LYS A 77 -26.65 -33.44 18.37
N GLY A 78 -25.80 -34.44 18.37
CA GLY A 78 -25.59 -35.32 17.21
C GLY A 78 -25.66 -36.79 17.58
N LEU A 79 -26.17 -37.58 16.64
CA LEU A 79 -26.23 -39.03 16.72
C LEU A 79 -25.46 -39.62 15.55
N GLY A 80 -24.63 -40.63 15.80
CA GLY A 80 -23.83 -41.27 14.75
C GLY A 80 -23.33 -42.67 15.11
N ALA A 81 -23.04 -43.48 14.09
CA ALA A 81 -22.47 -44.82 14.26
C ALA A 81 -21.01 -44.82 14.82
N SER A 82 -20.41 -43.67 14.98
CA SER A 82 -19.16 -43.42 15.66
C SER A 82 -19.16 -42.01 16.28
N GLU A 83 -18.28 -41.76 17.26
CA GLU A 83 -18.14 -40.47 17.89
C GLU A 83 -17.91 -39.36 16.85
N SER A 84 -16.98 -39.59 15.91
CA SER A 84 -16.68 -38.61 14.85
C SER A 84 -17.88 -38.29 13.96
N LYS A 85 -18.74 -39.30 13.68
CA LYS A 85 -19.99 -39.09 12.94
C LYS A 85 -20.99 -38.32 13.79
N ALA A 86 -21.17 -38.69 15.08
CA ALA A 86 -22.04 -37.96 15.99
C ALA A 86 -21.62 -36.48 16.14
N TYR A 87 -20.33 -36.21 16.26
CA TYR A 87 -19.78 -34.83 16.27
C TYR A 87 -20.14 -34.07 14.98
N THR A 88 -19.95 -34.70 13.83
CA THR A 88 -20.26 -34.12 12.54
C THR A 88 -21.74 -33.77 12.41
N GLU A 89 -22.64 -34.70 12.83
CA GLU A 89 -24.08 -34.50 12.79
C GLU A 89 -24.54 -33.40 13.77
N ALA A 90 -23.91 -33.30 14.96
CA ALA A 90 -24.13 -32.19 15.90
C ALA A 90 -23.87 -30.84 15.24
N LEU A 91 -22.71 -30.67 14.59
CA LEU A 91 -22.34 -29.41 13.93
C LEU A 91 -23.17 -29.10 12.70
N LYS A 92 -23.66 -30.11 11.97
CA LYS A 92 -24.65 -29.93 10.90
C LYS A 92 -26.01 -29.44 11.42
N GLY A 93 -26.32 -29.70 12.68
CA GLY A 93 -27.51 -29.22 13.37
C GLY A 93 -27.54 -27.69 13.57
N ILE A 94 -26.43 -26.99 13.41
CA ILE A 94 -26.37 -25.52 13.46
C ILE A 94 -27.17 -24.95 12.28
N LYS A 95 -28.34 -24.39 12.57
CA LYS A 95 -29.23 -23.79 11.56
C LYS A 95 -28.81 -22.36 11.27
N THR A 96 -28.56 -22.04 10.00
CA THR A 96 -28.19 -20.69 9.57
C THR A 96 -29.31 -19.66 9.79
N THR A 97 -30.55 -20.12 10.02
CA THR A 97 -31.74 -19.32 10.29
C THR A 97 -32.09 -19.28 11.77
N ASP A 98 -31.22 -19.78 12.65
CA ASP A 98 -31.48 -19.80 14.09
C ASP A 98 -31.67 -18.35 14.64
N PRO A 99 -32.77 -18.07 15.34
CA PRO A 99 -33.04 -16.75 15.90
C PRO A 99 -31.95 -16.26 16.87
N ILE A 100 -31.33 -17.19 17.63
CA ILE A 100 -30.24 -16.86 18.57
C ILE A 100 -29.04 -16.34 17.79
N LEU A 101 -28.67 -17.02 16.70
CA LEU A 101 -27.54 -16.60 15.86
C LEU A 101 -27.84 -15.28 15.13
N LYS A 102 -29.05 -15.09 14.65
CA LYS A 102 -29.47 -13.83 14.04
C LYS A 102 -29.40 -12.67 15.04
N GLY A 103 -29.96 -12.87 16.24
CA GLY A 103 -29.91 -11.88 17.32
C GLY A 103 -28.48 -11.55 17.74
N PHE A 104 -27.63 -12.57 17.86
CA PHE A 104 -26.21 -12.42 18.19
C PHE A 104 -25.45 -11.56 17.16
N ILE A 105 -25.67 -11.80 15.88
CA ILE A 105 -25.02 -11.03 14.81
C ILE A 105 -25.53 -9.59 14.80
N THR A 106 -26.85 -9.38 14.95
CA THR A 106 -27.43 -8.04 15.02
C THR A 106 -26.87 -7.28 16.22
N GLN A 107 -26.81 -7.89 17.39
CA GLN A 107 -26.23 -7.28 18.60
C GLN A 107 -24.74 -6.93 18.40
N GLY A 108 -23.98 -7.81 17.74
CA GLY A 108 -22.56 -7.56 17.41
C GLY A 108 -22.40 -6.33 16.52
N LYS A 109 -23.20 -6.25 15.44
CA LYS A 109 -23.24 -5.09 14.54
C LYS A 109 -23.56 -3.80 15.30
N ASP A 110 -24.65 -3.78 16.06
CA ASP A 110 -25.10 -2.58 16.76
C ASP A 110 -24.05 -2.08 17.76
N ARG A 111 -23.34 -2.99 18.43
CA ARG A 111 -22.28 -2.61 19.35
C ARG A 111 -21.02 -2.10 18.64
N ILE A 112 -20.67 -2.67 17.50
CA ILE A 112 -19.58 -2.15 16.67
C ILE A 112 -19.92 -0.74 16.18
N LEU A 113 -21.14 -0.54 15.63
CA LEU A 113 -21.60 0.77 15.20
C LEU A 113 -21.52 1.81 16.33
N LYS A 114 -22.09 1.47 17.47
CA LYS A 114 -22.06 2.36 18.65
C LYS A 114 -20.65 2.66 19.12
N TYR A 115 -19.74 1.69 19.04
CA TYR A 115 -18.32 1.91 19.38
C TYR A 115 -17.70 2.98 18.48
N TYR A 116 -17.87 2.88 17.17
CA TYR A 116 -17.30 3.85 16.23
C TYR A 116 -18.00 5.20 16.29
N GLU A 117 -19.32 5.25 16.48
CA GLU A 117 -20.05 6.50 16.70
C GLU A 117 -19.53 7.24 17.93
N THR A 118 -19.31 6.50 19.02
CA THR A 118 -18.87 7.09 20.30
C THR A 118 -17.39 7.51 20.28
N ASN A 119 -16.54 6.74 19.56
CA ASN A 119 -15.09 6.96 19.58
C ASN A 119 -14.56 7.67 18.32
N CYS A 120 -15.43 8.13 17.42
CA CYS A 120 -15.02 8.73 16.15
C CYS A 120 -14.06 9.91 16.33
N ASP A 121 -14.40 10.85 17.20
CA ASP A 121 -13.58 12.04 17.44
C ASP A 121 -12.25 11.69 18.12
N PHE A 122 -12.24 10.65 18.96
CA PHE A 122 -11.02 10.14 19.57
C PHE A 122 -10.10 9.51 18.52
N ILE A 123 -10.64 8.65 17.64
CA ILE A 123 -9.88 8.03 16.54
C ILE A 123 -9.26 9.09 15.62
N MET A 124 -10.04 10.12 15.26
CA MET A 124 -9.55 11.22 14.45
C MET A 124 -8.43 12.01 15.14
N LYS A 125 -8.60 12.29 16.44
CA LYS A 125 -7.58 13.00 17.24
C LYS A 125 -6.27 12.19 17.33
N GLU A 126 -6.37 10.89 17.55
CA GLU A 126 -5.21 9.99 17.63
C GLU A 126 -4.50 9.90 16.27
N ALA A 127 -5.25 9.76 15.18
CA ALA A 127 -4.67 9.78 13.83
C ALA A 127 -3.97 11.11 13.52
N ASN A 128 -4.56 12.25 13.89
CA ASN A 128 -3.90 13.54 13.74
C ASN A 128 -2.62 13.64 14.59
N THR A 129 -2.61 13.10 15.80
CA THR A 129 -1.40 13.05 16.64
C THR A 129 -0.30 12.24 15.98
N LEU A 130 -0.61 11.08 15.38
CA LEU A 130 0.34 10.31 14.60
C LEU A 130 0.85 11.09 13.38
N ALA A 131 -0.02 11.79 12.68
CA ALA A 131 0.35 12.63 11.54
C ALA A 131 1.26 13.80 11.95
N ASP A 132 1.05 14.41 13.12
CA ASP A 132 1.92 15.44 13.69
C ASP A 132 3.31 14.89 14.05
N GLN A 133 3.39 13.61 14.39
CA GLN A 133 4.64 12.87 14.58
C GLN A 133 5.27 12.39 13.26
N LYS A 134 4.69 12.75 12.12
CA LYS A 134 5.08 12.30 10.77
C LYS A 134 4.89 10.80 10.52
N GLU A 135 4.12 10.12 11.34
CA GLU A 135 3.75 8.71 11.18
C GLU A 135 2.48 8.57 10.31
N TYR A 136 2.51 9.18 9.13
CA TYR A 136 1.36 9.32 8.24
C TYR A 136 0.71 7.99 7.85
N ASP A 137 1.52 6.97 7.54
CA ASP A 137 0.99 5.66 7.10
C ASP A 137 0.23 4.96 8.24
N LYS A 138 0.70 5.11 9.49
CA LYS A 138 -0.02 4.60 10.65
C LYS A 138 -1.32 5.35 10.88
N ALA A 139 -1.29 6.69 10.76
CA ALA A 139 -2.47 7.53 10.89
C ALA A 139 -3.55 7.16 9.87
N ILE A 140 -3.18 7.04 8.59
CA ILE A 140 -4.09 6.64 7.51
C ILE A 140 -4.60 5.21 7.75
N SER A 141 -3.72 4.28 8.11
CA SER A 141 -4.10 2.89 8.40
C SER A 141 -5.14 2.79 9.52
N MET A 142 -5.04 3.63 10.55
CA MET A 142 -6.02 3.71 11.63
C MET A 142 -7.38 4.21 11.13
N LEU A 143 -7.40 5.27 10.33
CA LEU A 143 -8.63 5.87 9.83
C LEU A 143 -9.40 4.96 8.88
N VAL A 144 -8.70 4.28 7.95
CA VAL A 144 -9.34 3.38 6.97
C VAL A 144 -9.92 2.10 7.59
N GLN A 145 -9.64 1.83 8.86
CA GLN A 145 -10.23 0.71 9.60
C GLN A 145 -11.65 1.00 10.10
N VAL A 146 -12.12 2.25 10.04
CA VAL A 146 -13.50 2.60 10.41
C VAL A 146 -14.46 1.99 9.37
N PRO A 147 -15.46 1.19 9.79
CA PRO A 147 -16.35 0.53 8.86
C PRO A 147 -17.28 1.53 8.16
N ASN A 148 -17.50 1.35 6.86
CA ASN A 148 -18.39 2.20 6.05
C ASN A 148 -19.86 2.18 6.49
N ILE A 149 -20.28 1.15 7.26
CA ILE A 149 -21.60 1.08 7.83
C ILE A 149 -21.85 2.16 8.88
N CYS A 150 -20.78 2.73 9.48
CA CYS A 150 -20.81 3.89 10.36
C CYS A 150 -20.72 5.17 9.53
N THR A 151 -21.69 5.44 8.67
CA THR A 151 -21.64 6.43 7.60
C THR A 151 -21.08 7.78 8.02
N ASP A 152 -21.55 8.34 9.12
CA ASP A 152 -21.14 9.68 9.60
C ASP A 152 -19.66 9.70 10.03
N CYS A 153 -19.24 8.72 10.82
CA CYS A 153 -17.84 8.60 11.21
C CYS A 153 -16.95 8.26 10.02
N TYR A 154 -17.39 7.34 9.16
CA TYR A 154 -16.66 6.94 7.97
C TYR A 154 -16.36 8.13 7.05
N ASN A 155 -17.33 8.97 6.76
CA ASN A 155 -17.11 10.16 5.93
C ASN A 155 -16.08 11.11 6.56
N LYS A 156 -16.21 11.38 7.86
CA LYS A 156 -15.24 12.23 8.59
C LYS A 156 -13.81 11.68 8.55
N VAL A 157 -13.64 10.38 8.77
CA VAL A 157 -12.29 9.77 8.75
C VAL A 157 -11.71 9.67 7.35
N MET A 158 -12.54 9.53 6.32
CA MET A 158 -12.09 9.56 4.94
C MET A 158 -11.59 10.95 4.54
N ASP A 159 -12.31 12.01 4.92
CA ASP A 159 -11.87 13.40 4.70
C ASP A 159 -10.55 13.67 5.45
N ALA A 160 -10.44 13.23 6.69
CA ALA A 160 -9.21 13.32 7.48
C ALA A 160 -8.05 12.53 6.85
N SER A 161 -8.34 11.35 6.28
CA SER A 161 -7.33 10.52 5.59
C SER A 161 -6.76 11.24 4.37
N VAL A 162 -7.61 11.91 3.59
CA VAL A 162 -7.18 12.71 2.42
C VAL A 162 -6.29 13.86 2.86
N GLU A 163 -6.66 14.55 3.94
CA GLU A 163 -5.88 15.67 4.48
C GLU A 163 -4.52 15.22 5.02
N ILE A 164 -4.48 14.10 5.74
CA ILE A 164 -3.23 13.51 6.24
C ILE A 164 -2.34 13.04 5.08
N TYR A 165 -2.94 12.50 4.02
CA TYR A 165 -2.21 12.10 2.83
C TYR A 165 -1.57 13.30 2.10
N LYS A 166 -2.27 14.42 2.00
CA LYS A 166 -1.70 15.67 1.46
C LYS A 166 -0.50 16.13 2.29
N ARG A 167 -0.63 16.13 3.62
CA ARG A 167 0.48 16.47 4.54
C ARG A 167 1.68 15.52 4.37
N LYS A 168 1.44 14.23 4.14
CA LYS A 168 2.49 13.25 3.81
C LYS A 168 3.23 13.67 2.55
N ILE A 169 2.49 13.91 1.46
CA ILE A 169 3.07 14.31 0.16
C ILE A 169 3.89 15.58 0.30
N GLU A 170 3.38 16.58 1.01
CA GLU A 170 4.10 17.83 1.26
C GLU A 170 5.38 17.61 2.07
N ASN A 171 5.34 16.78 3.13
CA ASN A 171 6.51 16.44 3.91
C ASN A 171 7.54 15.67 3.07
N ASP A 172 7.13 14.67 2.31
CA ASP A 172 8.01 13.88 1.46
C ASP A 172 8.68 14.75 0.40
N CYS A 173 7.93 15.71 -0.12
CA CYS A 173 8.46 16.72 -1.02
C CYS A 173 9.57 17.56 -0.36
N GLN A 174 9.33 18.12 0.81
CA GLN A 174 10.31 18.95 1.51
C GLN A 174 11.58 18.15 1.89
N VAL A 175 11.42 16.87 2.24
CA VAL A 175 12.56 15.97 2.48
C VAL A 175 13.37 15.77 1.21
N ASN A 176 12.72 15.50 0.08
CA ASN A 176 13.40 15.30 -1.20
C ASN A 176 14.09 16.57 -1.70
N ILE A 177 13.45 17.73 -1.56
CA ILE A 177 14.07 19.04 -1.86
C ILE A 177 15.33 19.25 -0.99
N SER A 178 15.24 18.95 0.30
CA SER A 178 16.39 19.07 1.20
C SER A 178 17.53 18.15 0.79
N ASN A 179 17.23 16.90 0.44
CA ASN A 179 18.22 15.93 -0.04
C ASN A 179 18.83 16.37 -1.38
N ALA A 180 18.03 16.89 -2.31
CA ALA A 180 18.50 17.39 -3.58
C ALA A 180 19.43 18.62 -3.38
N LYS A 181 19.07 19.57 -2.52
CA LYS A 181 19.91 20.71 -2.17
C LYS A 181 21.25 20.28 -1.54
N ALA A 182 21.23 19.26 -0.68
CA ALA A 182 22.44 18.70 -0.11
C ALA A 182 23.35 18.06 -1.18
N ALA A 183 22.77 17.30 -2.10
CA ALA A 183 23.50 16.72 -3.23
C ALA A 183 24.08 17.80 -4.16
N ILE A 184 23.33 18.88 -4.43
CA ILE A 184 23.78 20.03 -5.22
C ILE A 184 24.98 20.70 -4.53
N ALA A 185 24.89 20.97 -3.23
CA ALA A 185 25.98 21.56 -2.46
C ALA A 185 27.25 20.69 -2.46
N ALA A 186 27.09 19.37 -2.49
CA ALA A 186 28.18 18.39 -2.62
C ALA A 186 28.64 18.19 -4.08
N LYS A 187 28.10 18.91 -5.05
CA LYS A 187 28.35 18.75 -6.50
C LYS A 187 28.07 17.34 -7.04
N GLN A 188 27.15 16.61 -6.40
CA GLN A 188 26.71 15.29 -6.79
C GLN A 188 25.49 15.39 -7.73
N TRP A 189 25.71 15.94 -8.92
CA TRP A 189 24.64 16.30 -9.86
C TRP A 189 23.74 15.13 -10.25
N CYS A 190 24.34 13.96 -10.49
CA CYS A 190 23.57 12.75 -10.84
C CYS A 190 22.66 12.30 -9.69
N GLU A 191 23.13 12.39 -8.45
CA GLU A 191 22.32 12.05 -7.27
C GLU A 191 21.19 13.06 -7.06
N ALA A 192 21.50 14.35 -7.22
CA ALA A 192 20.47 15.38 -7.17
C ALA A 192 19.34 15.13 -8.19
N ILE A 193 19.68 14.78 -9.44
CA ILE A 193 18.68 14.46 -10.47
C ILE A 193 17.89 13.21 -10.10
N LYS A 194 18.50 12.15 -9.59
CA LYS A 194 17.78 10.95 -9.17
C LYS A 194 16.75 11.25 -8.09
N VAL A 195 17.11 12.04 -7.09
CA VAL A 195 16.19 12.48 -6.03
C VAL A 195 15.04 13.29 -6.62
N LEU A 196 15.33 14.20 -7.56
CA LEU A 196 14.32 15.04 -8.20
C LEU A 196 13.48 14.30 -9.25
N ALA A 197 14.01 13.26 -9.90
CA ALA A 197 13.29 12.49 -10.93
C ALA A 197 12.19 11.56 -10.35
N GLY A 198 12.28 11.17 -9.07
CA GLY A 198 11.25 10.40 -8.38
C GLY A 198 9.96 11.19 -8.08
N TYR A 199 9.81 12.35 -8.66
CA TYR A 199 8.77 13.32 -8.40
C TYR A 199 7.63 13.24 -9.40
N THR A 200 6.39 13.15 -8.94
CA THR A 200 5.20 13.24 -9.80
C THR A 200 4.77 14.70 -9.94
N PRO A 201 4.38 15.18 -11.14
CA PRO A 201 3.77 16.51 -11.31
C PRO A 201 2.48 16.66 -10.48
N ASP A 202 2.03 17.92 -10.29
CA ASP A 202 0.84 18.30 -9.52
C ASP A 202 0.98 18.23 -7.99
N ILE A 203 2.20 18.35 -7.48
CA ILE A 203 2.47 18.40 -6.05
C ILE A 203 2.74 19.85 -5.59
N PRO A 204 2.47 20.21 -4.33
CA PRO A 204 2.59 21.58 -3.83
C PRO A 204 3.95 22.25 -4.07
N CYS A 205 5.02 21.47 -4.29
CA CYS A 205 6.38 21.97 -4.48
C CYS A 205 6.92 21.82 -5.92
N ASP A 206 6.09 21.60 -6.91
CA ASP A 206 6.50 21.39 -8.31
C ASP A 206 7.36 22.55 -8.85
N SER A 207 7.04 23.80 -8.50
CA SER A 207 7.81 24.95 -8.93
C SER A 207 9.23 24.99 -8.35
N GLU A 208 9.41 24.57 -7.09
CA GLU A 208 10.73 24.52 -6.43
C GLU A 208 11.56 23.37 -6.99
N VAL A 209 10.94 22.22 -7.23
CA VAL A 209 11.57 21.08 -7.92
C VAL A 209 12.02 21.47 -9.33
N GLY A 210 11.16 22.14 -10.11
CA GLY A 210 11.51 22.63 -11.43
C GLY A 210 12.69 23.60 -11.43
N ALA A 211 12.77 24.50 -10.44
CA ALA A 211 13.87 25.40 -10.27
C ALA A 211 15.20 24.66 -9.94
N LEU A 212 15.16 23.66 -9.06
CA LEU A 212 16.33 22.85 -8.71
C LEU A 212 16.79 21.97 -9.88
N VAL A 213 15.86 21.39 -10.65
CA VAL A 213 16.22 20.64 -11.87
C VAL A 213 16.97 21.54 -12.85
N LYS A 214 16.48 22.76 -13.04
CA LYS A 214 17.14 23.73 -13.93
C LYS A 214 18.52 24.12 -13.40
N GLU A 215 18.66 24.37 -12.10
CA GLU A 215 19.94 24.68 -11.44
C GLU A 215 20.95 23.54 -11.68
N VAL A 216 20.56 22.29 -11.46
CA VAL A 216 21.43 21.14 -11.69
C VAL A 216 21.81 21.01 -13.17
N GLN A 217 20.88 21.23 -14.09
CA GLN A 217 21.16 21.22 -15.53
C GLN A 217 22.15 22.31 -15.92
N ASP A 218 22.01 23.53 -15.40
CA ASP A 218 22.91 24.66 -15.66
C ASP A 218 24.33 24.35 -15.12
N HIS A 219 24.46 23.73 -13.94
CA HIS A 219 25.74 23.32 -13.39
C HIS A 219 26.40 22.17 -14.16
N ARG A 220 25.63 21.13 -14.51
CA ARG A 220 26.14 20.03 -15.37
C ARG A 220 26.62 20.55 -16.70
N CYS A 221 25.90 21.48 -17.28
CA CYS A 221 26.27 22.10 -18.54
C CYS A 221 27.63 22.82 -18.45
N ALA A 222 27.82 23.65 -17.42
CA ALA A 222 29.08 24.38 -17.21
C ALA A 222 30.27 23.42 -16.97
N ASP A 223 30.05 22.36 -16.17
CA ASP A 223 31.10 21.37 -15.89
C ASP A 223 31.45 20.56 -17.15
N ALA A 224 30.45 20.14 -17.91
CA ALA A 224 30.67 19.43 -19.17
C ALA A 224 31.40 20.28 -20.20
N LEU A 225 31.03 21.58 -20.33
CA LEU A 225 31.71 22.50 -21.23
C LEU A 225 33.17 22.71 -20.83
N ALA A 226 33.44 22.95 -19.55
CA ALA A 226 34.82 23.12 -19.06
C ALA A 226 35.71 21.87 -19.29
N ARG A 227 35.10 20.65 -19.11
CA ARG A 227 35.81 19.40 -19.41
C ARG A 227 36.03 19.20 -20.91
N ALA A 228 35.08 19.59 -21.74
CA ALA A 228 35.22 19.55 -23.19
C ALA A 228 36.34 20.50 -23.67
N GLU A 229 36.41 21.72 -23.11
CA GLU A 229 37.47 22.68 -23.38
C GLU A 229 38.86 22.15 -22.95
N ALA A 230 38.92 21.53 -21.77
CA ALA A 230 40.15 20.92 -21.28
C ALA A 230 40.61 19.75 -22.18
N ALA A 231 39.68 18.87 -22.59
CA ALA A 231 39.99 17.79 -23.53
C ALA A 231 40.49 18.33 -24.87
N TRP A 232 39.84 19.35 -25.42
CA TRP A 232 40.24 19.97 -26.66
C TRP A 232 41.62 20.69 -26.54
N SER A 233 41.91 21.34 -25.43
CA SER A 233 43.20 21.95 -25.17
C SER A 233 44.32 20.90 -25.21
N ASN A 234 44.03 19.66 -24.81
CA ASN A 234 44.96 18.53 -24.90
C ASN A 234 44.92 17.81 -26.27
N ARG A 235 44.21 18.35 -27.26
CA ARG A 235 43.99 17.77 -28.56
C ARG A 235 43.26 16.42 -28.54
N ASP A 236 42.50 16.14 -27.46
CA ASP A 236 41.63 14.99 -27.35
C ASP A 236 40.23 15.32 -27.93
N ALA A 237 40.06 15.16 -29.21
CA ALA A 237 38.80 15.42 -29.89
C ALA A 237 37.72 14.41 -29.44
N ALA A 238 38.08 13.16 -29.15
CA ALA A 238 37.12 12.15 -28.68
C ALA A 238 36.58 12.47 -27.28
N GLY A 239 37.46 12.85 -26.35
CA GLY A 239 37.06 13.32 -25.03
C GLY A 239 36.22 14.60 -25.09
N ALA A 240 36.55 15.54 -25.98
CA ALA A 240 35.74 16.74 -26.21
C ALA A 240 34.33 16.37 -26.72
N ALA A 241 34.19 15.42 -27.65
CA ALA A 241 32.90 14.95 -28.14
C ALA A 241 32.05 14.35 -27.04
N GLN A 242 32.66 13.52 -26.17
CA GLN A 242 31.96 12.91 -25.04
C GLN A 242 31.34 13.96 -24.11
N TRP A 243 32.12 14.95 -23.71
CA TRP A 243 31.65 16.01 -22.80
C TRP A 243 30.67 16.99 -23.48
N LEU A 244 30.83 17.29 -24.77
CA LEU A 244 29.88 18.12 -25.51
C LEU A 244 28.50 17.44 -25.64
N ALA A 245 28.46 16.11 -25.70
CA ALA A 245 27.21 15.34 -25.77
C ALA A 245 26.37 15.47 -24.47
N GLU A 246 27.01 15.73 -23.31
CA GLU A 246 26.31 15.96 -22.04
C GLU A 246 25.58 17.31 -21.99
N VAL A 247 25.90 18.25 -22.90
CA VAL A 247 25.30 19.58 -22.91
C VAL A 247 23.92 19.55 -23.55
N SER A 248 22.89 19.83 -22.75
CA SER A 248 21.50 19.91 -23.24
C SER A 248 21.26 21.15 -24.06
N ALA A 249 20.44 21.03 -25.14
CA ALA A 249 20.07 22.14 -26.00
C ALA A 249 19.32 23.27 -25.26
N ASP A 250 18.64 22.94 -24.16
CA ASP A 250 17.85 23.89 -23.35
C ASP A 250 18.71 24.58 -22.28
N SER A 251 19.99 24.23 -22.16
CA SER A 251 20.87 24.78 -21.13
C SER A 251 21.48 26.10 -21.53
N LYS A 252 21.83 26.92 -20.53
CA LYS A 252 22.41 28.25 -20.75
C LYS A 252 23.73 28.21 -21.51
N CYS A 253 24.53 27.16 -21.39
CA CYS A 253 25.84 27.05 -22.01
C CYS A 253 25.81 26.38 -23.38
N TYR A 254 24.66 26.02 -23.90
CA TYR A 254 24.54 25.41 -25.23
C TYR A 254 25.14 26.25 -26.37
N PRO A 255 24.96 27.61 -26.42
CA PRO A 255 25.58 28.43 -27.44
C PRO A 255 27.12 28.37 -27.43
N GLU A 256 27.72 28.30 -26.24
CA GLU A 256 29.18 28.16 -26.07
C GLU A 256 29.63 26.75 -26.49
N ALA A 257 28.88 25.72 -26.13
CA ALA A 257 29.15 24.34 -26.55
C ALA A 257 29.11 24.21 -28.08
N GLN A 258 28.15 24.85 -28.76
CA GLN A 258 28.10 24.88 -30.22
C GLN A 258 29.32 25.58 -30.83
N LYS A 259 29.79 26.68 -30.24
CA LYS A 259 31.03 27.35 -30.70
C LYS A 259 32.24 26.42 -30.56
N LEU A 260 32.37 25.74 -29.44
CA LEU A 260 33.45 24.76 -29.22
C LEU A 260 33.32 23.60 -30.21
N GLN A 261 32.14 23.07 -30.40
CA GLN A 261 31.87 21.99 -31.37
C GLN A 261 32.33 22.39 -32.76
N LYS A 262 32.00 23.61 -33.21
CA LYS A 262 32.46 24.13 -34.51
C LYS A 262 33.98 24.28 -34.52
N ALA A 263 34.58 24.82 -33.49
CA ALA A 263 36.03 25.00 -33.41
C ALA A 263 36.79 23.68 -33.48
N VAL A 264 36.28 22.63 -32.79
CA VAL A 264 36.85 21.26 -32.90
C VAL A 264 36.74 20.74 -34.32
N GLY A 265 35.53 20.80 -34.91
CA GLY A 265 35.29 20.27 -36.25
C GLY A 265 36.07 20.99 -37.35
N ASP A 266 36.33 22.30 -37.24
CA ASP A 266 37.06 23.08 -38.19
C ASP A 266 38.59 22.82 -38.15
N ASN A 267 39.10 22.25 -37.04
CA ASN A 267 40.51 21.93 -36.81
C ASN A 267 40.86 20.44 -37.09
N LEU A 268 39.88 19.63 -37.45
CA LEU A 268 40.09 18.21 -37.82
C LEU A 268 40.14 18.05 -39.33
N ASP A 269 40.94 17.10 -39.79
CA ASP A 269 40.89 16.67 -41.22
C ASP A 269 39.54 15.98 -41.52
N ALA A 270 39.25 15.76 -42.80
CA ALA A 270 37.91 15.25 -43.22
C ALA A 270 37.56 13.87 -42.64
N VAL A 271 38.52 13.00 -42.44
CA VAL A 271 38.30 11.65 -41.88
C VAL A 271 38.12 11.71 -40.40
N ALA A 272 38.99 12.42 -39.69
CA ALA A 272 38.91 12.63 -38.25
C ALA A 272 37.61 13.42 -37.85
N LYS A 273 37.18 14.35 -38.69
CA LYS A 273 35.92 15.08 -38.52
C LYS A 273 34.72 14.16 -38.62
N GLN A 274 34.66 13.29 -39.59
CA GLN A 274 33.58 12.32 -39.78
C GLN A 274 33.49 11.34 -38.60
N GLU A 275 34.62 10.83 -38.10
CA GLU A 275 34.69 9.96 -36.95
C GLU A 275 34.26 10.70 -35.67
N TRP A 276 34.68 11.94 -35.49
CA TRP A 276 34.31 12.76 -34.35
C TRP A 276 32.81 13.09 -34.34
N GLU A 277 32.22 13.48 -35.46
CA GLU A 277 30.79 13.71 -35.60
C GLU A 277 29.96 12.47 -35.29
N PHE A 278 30.43 11.29 -35.72
CA PHE A 278 29.80 10.01 -35.41
C PHE A 278 29.82 9.73 -33.90
N LYS A 279 30.99 9.87 -33.26
CA LYS A 279 31.10 9.70 -31.77
C LYS A 279 30.25 10.70 -31.00
N LEU A 280 30.25 11.95 -31.41
CA LEU A 280 29.42 12.97 -30.77
C LEU A 280 27.93 12.59 -30.84
N LYS A 281 27.47 12.16 -32.03
CA LYS A 281 26.09 11.73 -32.20
C LYS A 281 25.77 10.50 -31.36
N GLN A 282 26.66 9.51 -31.34
CA GLN A 282 26.48 8.28 -30.55
C GLN A 282 26.29 8.65 -29.03
N HIS A 283 27.15 9.49 -28.47
CA HIS A 283 27.02 9.91 -27.09
C HIS A 283 25.76 10.76 -26.84
N GLN A 284 25.37 11.61 -27.80
CA GLN A 284 24.11 12.36 -27.68
C GLN A 284 22.90 11.44 -27.67
N ASP A 285 22.90 10.37 -28.47
CA ASP A 285 21.82 9.37 -28.48
C ASP A 285 21.76 8.61 -27.15
N GLU A 286 22.90 8.26 -26.54
CA GLU A 286 22.99 7.63 -25.22
C GLU A 286 22.41 8.54 -24.12
N VAL A 287 22.80 9.81 -24.10
CA VAL A 287 22.29 10.81 -23.13
C VAL A 287 20.78 11.06 -23.33
N ASN A 288 20.32 11.08 -24.58
CA ASN A 288 18.89 11.24 -24.87
C ASN A 288 18.08 10.02 -24.43
N LEU A 289 18.59 8.79 -24.58
CA LEU A 289 17.96 7.58 -24.06
C LEU A 289 17.84 7.61 -22.53
N GLU A 290 18.86 8.08 -21.83
CA GLU A 290 18.80 8.25 -20.38
C GLU A 290 17.72 9.27 -19.98
N LYS A 291 17.66 10.43 -20.65
CA LYS A 291 16.60 11.44 -20.44
C LYS A 291 15.21 10.90 -20.71
N MET A 292 15.03 10.17 -21.83
CA MET A 292 13.75 9.53 -22.16
C MET A 292 13.36 8.49 -21.12
N SER A 293 14.30 7.72 -20.59
CA SER A 293 14.04 6.77 -19.48
C SER A 293 13.55 7.48 -18.22
N ILE A 294 14.20 8.59 -17.83
CA ILE A 294 13.79 9.41 -16.68
C ILE A 294 12.40 9.99 -16.92
N GLN A 295 12.13 10.52 -18.12
CA GLN A 295 10.83 11.06 -18.47
C GLN A 295 9.74 9.97 -18.49
N ALA A 296 10.04 8.78 -19.04
CA ALA A 296 9.10 7.65 -19.03
C ALA A 296 8.74 7.19 -17.62
N VAL A 297 9.70 7.15 -16.71
CA VAL A 297 9.43 6.85 -15.29
C VAL A 297 8.52 7.91 -14.66
N ARG A 298 8.77 9.19 -14.97
CA ARG A 298 7.93 10.30 -14.55
C ARG A 298 6.51 10.18 -15.11
N ASP A 299 6.36 9.91 -16.40
CA ASP A 299 5.07 9.77 -17.07
C ASP A 299 4.26 8.57 -16.56
N ILE A 300 4.94 7.45 -16.23
CA ILE A 300 4.32 6.29 -15.57
C ILE A 300 3.85 6.68 -14.17
N GLY A 301 4.63 7.45 -13.41
CA GLY A 301 4.26 7.95 -12.09
C GLY A 301 3.01 8.83 -12.15
N VAL A 302 2.91 9.74 -13.13
CA VAL A 302 1.73 10.57 -13.38
C VAL A 302 0.52 9.73 -13.75
N ALA A 303 0.66 8.83 -14.73
CA ALA A 303 -0.42 7.95 -15.15
C ALA A 303 -0.92 7.05 -14.01
N TYR A 304 -0.02 6.62 -13.12
CA TYR A 304 -0.38 5.88 -11.90
C TYR A 304 -1.13 6.76 -10.91
N ALA A 305 -0.72 8.01 -10.71
CA ALA A 305 -1.39 8.96 -9.82
C ALA A 305 -2.78 9.36 -10.34
N GLU A 306 -2.93 9.59 -11.65
CA GLU A 306 -4.20 9.93 -12.31
C GLU A 306 -5.17 8.74 -12.38
N ASN A 307 -4.66 7.52 -12.55
CA ASN A 307 -5.42 6.28 -12.63
C ASN A 307 -5.47 5.52 -11.30
N GLN A 308 -4.98 6.10 -10.21
CA GLN A 308 -5.32 5.57 -8.89
C GLN A 308 -6.85 5.53 -8.84
N PRO A 309 -7.46 4.33 -8.82
CA PRO A 309 -8.88 4.28 -8.58
C PRO A 309 -9.06 5.08 -7.31
N THR A 310 -9.98 6.03 -7.32
CA THR A 310 -10.57 6.51 -6.07
C THR A 310 -10.90 5.23 -5.35
N TYR A 311 -10.08 4.82 -4.39
CA TYR A 311 -10.33 3.63 -3.60
C TYR A 311 -11.59 3.94 -2.83
N VAL A 312 -12.74 3.74 -3.50
CA VAL A 312 -13.96 3.42 -2.82
C VAL A 312 -13.64 2.08 -2.17
N TYR A 313 -13.03 2.16 -1.00
CA TYR A 313 -12.93 1.03 -0.11
C TYR A 313 -14.37 0.62 0.21
N ASN A 314 -14.93 -0.22 -0.65
CA ASN A 314 -16.11 -0.99 -0.33
C ASN A 314 -15.69 -1.95 0.79
N THR A 315 -15.46 -1.39 1.98
CA THR A 315 -15.32 -2.14 3.21
C THR A 315 -16.71 -2.63 3.60
N THR A 316 -17.19 -3.58 2.82
CA THR A 316 -18.23 -4.46 3.30
C THR A 316 -17.66 -5.11 4.55
N MET A 317 -18.30 -4.91 5.70
CA MET A 317 -17.87 -5.42 7.00
C MET A 317 -17.67 -6.93 6.92
N LEU A 318 -16.45 -7.38 7.12
CA LEU A 318 -16.03 -8.73 6.82
C LEU A 318 -15.49 -9.40 8.07
N PHE A 319 -16.10 -10.53 8.41
CA PHE A 319 -15.67 -11.38 9.50
C PHE A 319 -14.79 -12.50 8.94
N LEU A 320 -13.52 -12.50 9.29
CA LEU A 320 -12.64 -13.64 9.06
C LEU A 320 -12.73 -14.60 10.25
N LEU A 321 -13.04 -15.84 9.93
CA LEU A 321 -12.90 -16.96 10.86
C LEU A 321 -11.42 -17.37 10.89
N ASP A 322 -10.60 -16.75 11.73
CA ASP A 322 -9.31 -17.34 12.05
C ASP A 322 -9.49 -18.33 13.21
N LEU A 323 -9.81 -19.56 12.86
CA LEU A 323 -9.93 -20.68 13.80
C LEU A 323 -8.57 -21.30 14.15
N SER A 324 -7.46 -20.82 13.58
CA SER A 324 -6.16 -21.42 13.78
C SER A 324 -5.57 -21.16 15.18
N GLN A 325 -5.92 -20.03 15.80
CA GLN A 325 -5.36 -19.64 17.09
C GLN A 325 -6.18 -20.09 18.32
N VAL A 326 -7.50 -20.33 18.14
CA VAL A 326 -8.39 -20.64 19.27
C VAL A 326 -8.31 -22.11 19.74
N LEU A 327 -7.72 -22.98 18.92
CA LEU A 327 -7.70 -24.44 19.20
C LEU A 327 -6.35 -24.97 19.70
N THR A 328 -5.36 -24.12 19.99
CA THR A 328 -4.05 -24.52 20.52
C THR A 328 -3.84 -24.20 22.00
N SER A 329 -4.74 -23.55 22.69
CA SER A 329 -4.68 -23.41 24.14
C SER A 329 -5.38 -24.61 24.80
N LYS A 330 -4.57 -25.55 25.29
CA LYS A 330 -5.00 -26.53 26.29
C LYS A 330 -5.37 -25.86 27.58
#